data_df7f538b5ad01d601a03542018dbe42a
#
_entry.id   df7f538b5ad01d601a03542018dbe42a
#
_cell.length_a   1.000
_cell.length_b   1.000
_cell.length_c   1.000
_cell.angle_alpha   90.00
_cell.angle_beta   90.00
_cell.angle_gamma   90.00
#
_symmetry.space_group_name_H-M   'P 1'
#
loop_
_entity.id
_entity.type
_entity.pdbx_description
1 polymer ?
#
loop_
_entity_poly.entity_id
_entity_poly.type
_entity_poly.pdbx_seq_one_letter_code
_entity_poly.pdbx_strand_id
1 'polypeptide(L)'
;AEILTCNEADLEAARGRISDVMLDRLRLDESRIAAMAEGIRATVKLPDHTGRILSETHHANGMTIYKKQVPLGLVAIIYESRPNVTSDAAALTVKSGNVCVLRSGKEAVRTSTAIVKALKQGISAVGGDPDIVNILEDTSHESARVLMTADGLVDLLIPRGGAGLIRACVEQATVPCIQTGTGICHVYVDEYADLDKAVKIIVNAKTSRPSVCNAEEVCLVHSAVAERFLPMLRKALVEDRIAAGQFPVELRLDPRAAAVIPGTPAGPADFDTEFLDYILAVKTVSSADEAISHIAAHSTHHLSLIHISE
;
A
#
# COMPACT_ATOMS: atom_id res chain seq x y z
N ALA A 1 14.37 14.20 17.18
CA ALA A 1 15.69 13.61 17.44
C ALA A 1 15.59 12.09 17.72
N GLU A 2 14.92 11.61 18.78
CA GLU A 2 14.86 10.18 19.19
C GLU A 2 14.39 9.26 18.05
N ILE A 3 13.33 9.62 17.30
CA ILE A 3 12.82 8.83 16.17
C ILE A 3 13.90 8.65 15.08
N LEU A 4 14.66 9.70 14.75
CA LEU A 4 15.72 9.62 13.76
C LEU A 4 16.86 8.71 14.21
N THR A 5 17.29 8.82 15.46
CA THR A 5 18.33 7.94 16.02
C THR A 5 17.89 6.46 15.99
N CYS A 6 16.64 6.16 16.35
CA CYS A 6 16.10 4.81 16.27
C CYS A 6 16.01 4.32 14.83
N ASN A 7 15.67 5.21 13.88
CA ASN A 7 15.58 4.88 12.47
C ASN A 7 16.96 4.58 11.85
N GLU A 8 17.99 5.33 12.23
CA GLU A 8 19.37 5.03 11.81
C GLU A 8 19.81 3.64 12.29
N ALA A 9 19.48 3.28 13.54
CA ALA A 9 19.81 1.96 14.10
C ALA A 9 19.04 0.82 13.38
N ASP A 10 17.77 1.04 13.00
CA ASP A 10 16.98 0.07 12.24
C ASP A 10 17.52 -0.06 10.80
N LEU A 11 17.89 1.05 10.15
CA LEU A 11 18.49 1.03 8.81
C LEU A 11 19.82 0.29 8.80
N GLU A 12 20.69 0.53 9.79
CA GLU A 12 21.98 -0.17 9.88
C GLU A 12 21.79 -1.67 10.07
N ALA A 13 20.84 -2.08 10.94
CA ALA A 13 20.51 -3.49 11.16
C ALA A 13 19.89 -4.17 9.92
N ALA A 14 19.22 -3.42 9.04
CA ALA A 14 18.55 -3.92 7.85
C ALA A 14 19.45 -3.99 6.61
N ARG A 15 20.58 -3.25 6.58
CA ARG A 15 21.51 -3.23 5.43
C ARG A 15 22.02 -4.64 5.08
N GLY A 16 21.99 -4.94 3.78
CA GLY A 16 22.37 -6.25 3.26
C GLY A 16 21.39 -7.40 3.55
N ARG A 17 20.26 -7.11 4.26
CA ARG A 17 19.22 -8.10 4.56
C ARG A 17 17.94 -7.87 3.79
N ILE A 18 17.68 -6.63 3.38
CA ILE A 18 16.53 -6.24 2.54
C ILE A 18 17.03 -5.45 1.33
N SER A 19 16.21 -5.34 0.28
CA SER A 19 16.56 -4.60 -0.94
C SER A 19 16.70 -3.10 -0.68
N ASP A 20 17.41 -2.38 -1.56
CA ASP A 20 17.58 -0.91 -1.46
C ASP A 20 16.24 -0.18 -1.52
N VAL A 21 15.28 -0.70 -2.29
CA VAL A 21 13.91 -0.19 -2.36
C VAL A 21 13.20 -0.31 -1.00
N MET A 22 13.40 -1.43 -0.31
CA MET A 22 12.86 -1.63 1.04
C MET A 22 13.58 -0.79 2.09
N LEU A 23 14.90 -0.55 1.92
CA LEU A 23 15.65 0.37 2.78
C LEU A 23 15.15 1.82 2.62
N ASP A 24 14.88 2.28 1.40
CA ASP A 24 14.26 3.61 1.20
C ASP A 24 12.88 3.70 1.85
N ARG A 25 12.09 2.63 1.79
CA ARG A 25 10.77 2.53 2.42
C ARG A 25 10.83 2.62 3.96
N LEU A 26 11.90 2.08 4.55
CA LEU A 26 12.16 2.12 5.99
C LEU A 26 12.70 3.47 6.45
N ARG A 27 13.41 4.19 5.59
CA ARG A 27 14.12 5.43 5.92
C ARG A 27 13.16 6.54 6.31
N LEU A 28 13.50 7.23 7.41
CA LEU A 28 12.92 8.52 7.80
C LEU A 28 14.01 9.60 7.79
N ASP A 29 13.59 10.80 7.44
CA ASP A 29 14.33 12.05 7.60
C ASP A 29 13.39 13.10 8.21
N GLU A 30 13.90 14.30 8.43
CA GLU A 30 13.10 15.39 9.01
C GLU A 30 11.88 15.74 8.16
N SER A 31 12.02 15.68 6.82
CA SER A 31 10.92 15.99 5.92
C SER A 31 9.82 14.94 5.96
N ARG A 32 10.19 13.65 6.02
CA ARG A 32 9.24 12.54 6.16
C ARG A 32 8.54 12.56 7.51
N ILE A 33 9.25 12.91 8.60
CA ILE A 33 8.63 13.09 9.92
C ILE A 33 7.67 14.29 9.92
N ALA A 34 8.05 15.40 9.30
CA ALA A 34 7.15 16.54 9.15
C ALA A 34 5.89 16.19 8.35
N ALA A 35 6.02 15.41 7.28
CA ALA A 35 4.89 14.90 6.48
C ALA A 35 3.98 13.97 7.31
N MET A 36 4.55 13.10 8.16
CA MET A 36 3.78 12.26 9.11
C MET A 36 2.97 13.13 10.07
N ALA A 37 3.58 14.17 10.65
CA ALA A 37 2.90 15.09 11.55
C ALA A 37 1.77 15.86 10.83
N GLU A 38 1.97 16.25 9.56
CA GLU A 38 0.92 16.89 8.76
C GLU A 38 -0.21 15.91 8.42
N GLY A 39 0.10 14.64 8.17
CA GLY A 39 -0.90 13.58 8.02
C GLY A 39 -1.80 13.43 9.25
N ILE A 40 -1.22 13.48 10.46
CA ILE A 40 -1.99 13.49 11.71
C ILE A 40 -2.89 14.73 11.78
N ARG A 41 -2.36 15.92 11.47
CA ARG A 41 -3.16 17.16 11.47
C ARG A 41 -4.30 17.12 10.44
N ALA A 42 -4.07 16.53 9.28
CA ALA A 42 -5.11 16.31 8.28
C ALA A 42 -6.20 15.36 8.80
N THR A 43 -5.81 14.29 9.48
CA THR A 43 -6.75 13.34 10.12
C THR A 43 -7.63 14.03 11.18
N VAL A 44 -7.09 14.96 11.96
CA VAL A 44 -7.86 15.75 12.94
C VAL A 44 -9.01 16.53 12.27
N LYS A 45 -8.80 17.03 11.04
CA LYS A 45 -9.80 17.80 10.28
C LYS A 45 -10.94 16.94 9.68
N LEU A 46 -10.79 15.61 9.68
CA LEU A 46 -11.84 14.72 9.19
C LEU A 46 -13.12 14.84 10.04
N PRO A 47 -14.30 14.69 9.43
CA PRO A 47 -15.56 14.68 10.17
C PRO A 47 -15.56 13.63 11.29
N ASP A 48 -16.23 13.98 12.39
CA ASP A 48 -16.45 13.03 13.48
C ASP A 48 -17.62 12.11 13.13
N HIS A 49 -17.36 10.81 13.15
CA HIS A 49 -18.38 9.81 12.79
C HIS A 49 -19.02 9.17 14.03
N THR A 50 -18.36 9.24 15.20
CA THR A 50 -18.85 8.63 16.43
C THR A 50 -20.13 9.31 16.90
N GLY A 51 -21.16 8.52 17.14
CA GLY A 51 -22.47 9.00 17.59
C GLY A 51 -23.39 9.55 16.48
N ARG A 52 -22.92 9.58 15.22
CA ARG A 52 -23.75 10.02 14.07
C ARG A 52 -24.96 9.10 13.89
N ILE A 53 -26.15 9.70 13.78
CA ILE A 53 -27.40 8.99 13.48
C ILE A 53 -27.43 8.71 11.97
N LEU A 54 -27.53 7.44 11.59
CA LEU A 54 -27.61 6.99 10.19
C LEU A 54 -29.05 6.85 9.72
N SER A 55 -29.94 6.44 10.61
CA SER A 55 -31.39 6.39 10.36
C SER A 55 -32.18 6.50 11.65
N GLU A 56 -33.39 6.98 11.53
CA GLU A 56 -34.40 7.06 12.57
C GLU A 56 -35.68 6.44 12.05
N THR A 57 -36.32 5.55 12.84
CA THR A 57 -37.52 4.84 12.48
C THR A 57 -38.53 4.95 13.61
N HIS A 58 -39.73 5.49 13.32
CA HIS A 58 -40.82 5.59 14.25
C HIS A 58 -41.79 4.42 14.07
N HIS A 59 -42.15 3.77 15.16
CA HIS A 59 -43.12 2.68 15.17
C HIS A 59 -44.47 3.14 15.69
N ALA A 60 -45.55 2.46 15.25
CA ALA A 60 -46.90 2.79 15.64
C ALA A 60 -47.19 2.69 17.15
N ASN A 61 -46.38 1.95 17.90
CA ASN A 61 -46.42 1.81 19.35
C ASN A 61 -45.74 2.96 20.11
N GLY A 62 -45.26 4.02 19.39
CA GLY A 62 -44.54 5.16 19.97
C GLY A 62 -43.03 4.94 20.18
N MET A 63 -42.48 3.79 19.83
CA MET A 63 -41.04 3.53 19.92
C MET A 63 -40.31 4.21 18.77
N THR A 64 -39.14 4.83 19.08
CA THR A 64 -38.21 5.36 18.07
C THR A 64 -36.91 4.59 18.12
N ILE A 65 -36.48 4.07 16.98
CA ILE A 65 -35.24 3.34 16.83
C ILE A 65 -34.23 4.20 16.09
N TYR A 66 -33.04 4.39 16.70
CA TYR A 66 -31.91 5.10 16.09
C TYR A 66 -30.81 4.12 15.71
N LYS A 67 -30.34 4.16 14.45
CA LYS A 67 -29.13 3.49 14.03
C LYS A 67 -27.97 4.49 14.16
N LYS A 68 -27.05 4.27 15.09
CA LYS A 68 -25.90 5.16 15.36
C LYS A 68 -24.58 4.49 15.00
N GLN A 69 -23.62 5.29 14.55
CA GLN A 69 -22.24 4.87 14.45
C GLN A 69 -21.58 4.85 15.83
N VAL A 70 -20.88 3.78 16.14
CA VAL A 70 -20.11 3.57 17.38
C VAL A 70 -18.69 3.13 17.05
N PRO A 71 -17.70 3.37 17.93
CA PRO A 71 -16.38 2.77 17.80
C PRO A 71 -16.47 1.23 17.72
N LEU A 72 -15.48 0.62 17.07
CA LEU A 72 -15.35 -0.84 17.01
C LEU A 72 -14.89 -1.42 18.35
N GLY A 73 -13.97 -0.71 19.03
CA GLY A 73 -13.33 -1.13 20.25
C GLY A 73 -11.81 -1.13 20.13
N LEU A 74 -11.17 -2.29 20.26
CA LEU A 74 -9.73 -2.44 20.08
C LEU A 74 -9.42 -2.89 18.65
N VAL A 75 -8.66 -2.05 17.93
CA VAL A 75 -8.17 -2.33 16.59
C VAL A 75 -6.70 -2.73 16.64
N ALA A 76 -6.40 -3.95 16.25
CA ALA A 76 -5.03 -4.44 16.10
C ALA A 76 -4.55 -4.24 14.66
N ILE A 77 -3.34 -3.71 14.49
CA ILE A 77 -2.77 -3.45 13.16
C ILE A 77 -1.39 -4.09 13.08
N ILE A 78 -1.25 -5.10 12.21
CA ILE A 78 0.02 -5.78 11.93
C ILE A 78 0.57 -5.24 10.62
N TYR A 79 1.81 -4.71 10.63
CA TYR A 79 2.41 -4.10 9.44
C TYR A 79 3.91 -4.38 9.32
N GLU A 80 4.42 -4.27 8.08
CA GLU A 80 5.82 -4.52 7.73
C GLU A 80 6.52 -3.20 7.41
N SER A 81 7.82 -3.13 7.65
CA SER A 81 8.84 -2.15 7.15
C SER A 81 8.37 -0.74 6.73
N ARG A 82 7.37 -0.18 7.43
CA ARG A 82 6.80 1.15 7.12
C ARG A 82 6.57 1.95 8.39
N PRO A 83 7.57 2.68 8.88
CA PRO A 83 7.43 3.44 10.12
C PRO A 83 6.28 4.46 10.11
N ASN A 84 5.98 5.07 8.96
CA ASN A 84 4.86 6.02 8.81
C ASN A 84 3.49 5.38 9.09
N VAL A 85 3.32 4.09 8.84
CA VAL A 85 2.06 3.38 9.16
C VAL A 85 1.75 3.46 10.66
N THR A 86 2.78 3.52 11.51
CA THR A 86 2.61 3.67 12.96
C THR A 86 1.80 4.92 13.31
N SER A 87 2.17 6.08 12.75
CA SER A 87 1.47 7.34 13.01
C SER A 87 0.11 7.42 12.34
N ASP A 88 0.01 6.96 11.09
CA ASP A 88 -1.23 7.01 10.31
C ASP A 88 -2.30 6.11 10.94
N ALA A 89 -1.92 4.88 11.28
CA ALA A 89 -2.81 3.91 11.91
C ALA A 89 -3.28 4.39 13.29
N ALA A 90 -2.37 4.88 14.14
CA ALA A 90 -2.73 5.42 15.44
C ALA A 90 -3.68 6.62 15.33
N ALA A 91 -3.39 7.58 14.43
CA ALA A 91 -4.21 8.76 14.24
C ALA A 91 -5.63 8.43 13.79
N LEU A 92 -5.77 7.55 12.78
CA LEU A 92 -7.09 7.15 12.26
C LEU A 92 -7.89 6.34 13.29
N THR A 93 -7.23 5.44 14.02
CA THR A 93 -7.87 4.60 15.02
C THR A 93 -8.37 5.44 16.20
N VAL A 94 -7.54 6.34 16.72
CA VAL A 94 -7.94 7.26 17.81
C VAL A 94 -9.01 8.24 17.36
N LYS A 95 -8.90 8.82 16.14
CA LYS A 95 -9.91 9.73 15.57
C LYS A 95 -11.28 9.07 15.42
N SER A 96 -11.32 7.77 15.16
CA SER A 96 -12.56 7.00 15.08
C SER A 96 -13.05 6.45 16.44
N GLY A 97 -12.41 6.86 17.54
CA GLY A 97 -12.83 6.53 18.90
C GLY A 97 -12.39 5.13 19.39
N ASN A 98 -11.43 4.50 18.72
CA ASN A 98 -10.96 3.16 19.03
C ASN A 98 -9.62 3.17 19.78
N VAL A 99 -9.33 2.09 20.48
CA VAL A 99 -8.00 1.78 21.01
C VAL A 99 -7.15 1.12 19.93
N CYS A 100 -5.88 1.48 19.86
CA CYS A 100 -4.94 0.99 18.84
C CYS A 100 -3.87 0.09 19.46
N VAL A 101 -3.72 -1.13 18.95
CA VAL A 101 -2.58 -2.00 19.25
C VAL A 101 -1.83 -2.27 17.95
N LEU A 102 -0.57 -1.86 17.93
CA LEU A 102 0.32 -1.91 16.78
C LEU A 102 1.31 -3.07 16.91
N ARG A 103 1.64 -3.72 15.80
CA ARG A 103 2.72 -4.69 15.70
C ARG A 103 3.47 -4.46 14.40
N SER A 104 4.68 -3.90 14.49
CA SER A 104 5.55 -3.61 13.35
C SER A 104 6.40 -4.82 12.94
N GLY A 105 6.95 -4.80 11.72
CA GLY A 105 8.01 -5.71 11.33
C GLY A 105 9.29 -5.50 12.14
N LYS A 106 10.10 -6.54 12.25
CA LYS A 106 11.38 -6.53 13.01
C LYS A 106 12.36 -5.46 12.51
N GLU A 107 12.27 -5.10 11.25
CA GLU A 107 13.15 -4.11 10.59
C GLU A 107 12.84 -2.67 11.04
N ALA A 108 11.64 -2.41 11.61
CA ALA A 108 11.17 -1.07 11.96
C ALA A 108 10.79 -0.92 13.44
N VAL A 109 11.04 -1.93 14.27
CA VAL A 109 10.50 -1.98 15.64
C VAL A 109 10.99 -0.83 16.52
N ARG A 110 12.27 -0.48 16.48
CA ARG A 110 12.83 0.62 17.28
C ARG A 110 12.22 1.96 16.89
N THR A 111 12.15 2.20 15.58
CA THR A 111 11.55 3.41 15.01
C THR A 111 10.07 3.51 15.39
N SER A 112 9.33 2.42 15.22
CA SER A 112 7.88 2.37 15.51
C SER A 112 7.61 2.58 17.01
N THR A 113 8.41 1.98 17.89
CA THR A 113 8.32 2.19 19.34
C THR A 113 8.60 3.65 19.73
N ALA A 114 9.61 4.27 19.12
CA ALA A 114 9.90 5.70 19.34
C ALA A 114 8.75 6.61 18.88
N ILE A 115 8.09 6.28 17.75
CA ILE A 115 6.91 7.01 17.28
C ILE A 115 5.75 6.86 18.27
N VAL A 116 5.43 5.64 18.72
CA VAL A 116 4.37 5.40 19.72
C VAL A 116 4.66 6.12 21.02
N LYS A 117 5.90 6.12 21.49
CA LYS A 117 6.32 6.88 22.68
C LYS A 117 6.03 8.38 22.52
N ALA A 118 6.35 8.96 21.37
CA ALA A 118 6.05 10.37 21.08
C ALA A 118 4.54 10.65 21.04
N LEU A 119 3.75 9.75 20.47
CA LEU A 119 2.28 9.85 20.47
C LEU A 119 1.71 9.77 21.89
N LYS A 120 2.14 8.80 22.70
CA LYS A 120 1.75 8.68 24.12
C LYS A 120 2.07 9.94 24.92
N GLN A 121 3.25 10.53 24.71
CA GLN A 121 3.64 11.80 25.36
C GLN A 121 2.69 12.94 24.95
N GLY A 122 2.33 13.04 23.64
CA GLY A 122 1.39 14.04 23.16
C GLY A 122 -0.01 13.85 23.75
N ILE A 123 -0.51 12.63 23.84
CA ILE A 123 -1.80 12.28 24.45
C ILE A 123 -1.81 12.66 25.94
N SER A 124 -0.77 12.28 26.68
CA SER A 124 -0.65 12.60 28.11
C SER A 124 -0.56 14.11 28.36
N ALA A 125 0.12 14.86 27.48
CA ALA A 125 0.28 16.31 27.61
C ALA A 125 -1.04 17.09 27.55
N VAL A 126 -2.08 16.50 26.94
CA VAL A 126 -3.43 17.08 26.89
C VAL A 126 -4.40 16.40 27.86
N GLY A 127 -3.90 15.58 28.80
CA GLY A 127 -4.70 14.88 29.81
C GLY A 127 -5.44 13.65 29.30
N GLY A 128 -5.10 13.16 28.09
CA GLY A 128 -5.64 11.91 27.55
C GLY A 128 -4.93 10.69 28.16
N ASP A 129 -5.59 9.53 28.05
CA ASP A 129 -5.02 8.25 28.47
C ASP A 129 -4.01 7.76 27.40
N PRO A 130 -2.70 7.64 27.72
CA PRO A 130 -1.69 7.17 26.79
C PRO A 130 -1.92 5.71 26.35
N ASP A 131 -2.67 4.92 27.09
CA ASP A 131 -2.89 3.50 26.80
C ASP A 131 -3.92 3.26 25.68
N ILE A 132 -4.49 4.32 25.09
CA ILE A 132 -5.27 4.21 23.86
C ILE A 132 -4.42 3.89 22.61
N VAL A 133 -3.08 4.03 22.67
CA VAL A 133 -2.15 3.64 21.61
C VAL A 133 -1.05 2.79 22.18
N ASN A 134 -0.92 1.55 21.74
CA ASN A 134 0.09 0.61 22.20
C ASN A 134 0.82 -0.06 21.04
N ILE A 135 2.03 -0.57 21.31
CA ILE A 135 2.82 -1.35 20.34
C ILE A 135 3.40 -2.57 21.01
N LEU A 136 3.36 -3.71 20.31
CA LEU A 136 4.07 -4.91 20.74
C LEU A 136 5.52 -4.82 20.26
N GLU A 137 6.45 -4.91 21.20
CA GLU A 137 7.89 -4.92 20.93
C GLU A 137 8.39 -6.29 20.48
N ASP A 138 7.66 -7.36 20.83
CA ASP A 138 7.93 -8.71 20.32
C ASP A 138 7.53 -8.80 18.84
N THR A 139 8.53 -9.00 17.99
CA THR A 139 8.36 -9.12 16.54
C THR A 139 8.34 -10.56 16.04
N SER A 140 8.20 -11.54 16.94
CA SER A 140 8.08 -12.96 16.59
C SER A 140 6.79 -13.25 15.81
N HIS A 141 6.77 -14.34 15.05
CA HIS A 141 5.53 -14.80 14.41
C HIS A 141 4.46 -15.17 15.44
N GLU A 142 4.88 -15.60 16.64
CA GLU A 142 3.98 -15.94 17.73
C GLU A 142 3.21 -14.71 18.22
N SER A 143 3.85 -13.56 18.40
CA SER A 143 3.17 -12.33 18.79
C SER A 143 2.11 -11.90 17.77
N ALA A 144 2.38 -12.10 16.46
CA ALA A 144 1.39 -11.85 15.42
C ALA A 144 0.21 -12.83 15.54
N ARG A 145 0.50 -14.13 15.75
CA ARG A 145 -0.53 -15.15 15.91
C ARG A 145 -1.43 -14.88 17.11
N VAL A 146 -0.85 -14.45 18.24
CA VAL A 146 -1.62 -14.07 19.43
C VAL A 146 -2.62 -12.94 19.11
N LEU A 147 -2.22 -11.90 18.37
CA LEU A 147 -3.16 -10.85 17.95
C LEU A 147 -4.24 -11.37 16.99
N MET A 148 -3.88 -12.28 16.07
CA MET A 148 -4.80 -12.87 15.10
C MET A 148 -5.90 -13.74 15.77
N THR A 149 -5.59 -14.27 16.98
CA THR A 149 -6.47 -15.20 17.70
C THR A 149 -6.93 -14.67 19.06
N ALA A 150 -6.82 -13.37 19.29
CA ALA A 150 -7.21 -12.73 20.56
C ALA A 150 -8.72 -12.46 20.63
N ASP A 151 -9.54 -13.51 20.50
CA ASP A 151 -11.00 -13.45 20.56
C ASP A 151 -11.49 -12.82 21.87
N GLY A 152 -12.42 -11.89 21.75
CA GLY A 152 -12.98 -11.16 22.90
C GLY A 152 -12.06 -10.06 23.48
N LEU A 153 -10.83 -9.89 22.94
CA LEU A 153 -9.90 -8.82 23.29
C LEU A 153 -9.67 -7.88 22.11
N VAL A 154 -9.58 -8.42 20.90
CA VAL A 154 -9.41 -7.65 19.65
C VAL A 154 -10.71 -7.67 18.89
N ASP A 155 -11.25 -6.50 18.57
CA ASP A 155 -12.52 -6.36 17.85
C ASP A 155 -12.31 -6.34 16.31
N LEU A 156 -11.14 -5.88 15.87
CA LEU A 156 -10.78 -5.84 14.45
C LEU A 156 -9.27 -5.95 14.25
N LEU A 157 -8.86 -6.79 13.30
CA LEU A 157 -7.49 -6.92 12.80
C LEU A 157 -7.35 -6.28 11.41
N ILE A 158 -6.32 -5.46 11.23
CA ILE A 158 -5.98 -4.85 9.94
C ILE A 158 -4.53 -5.18 9.58
N PRO A 159 -4.27 -6.16 8.70
CA PRO A 159 -2.94 -6.42 8.18
C PRO A 159 -2.54 -5.40 7.10
N ARG A 160 -1.28 -4.94 7.14
CA ARG A 160 -0.67 -3.99 6.19
C ARG A 160 0.72 -4.47 5.78
N GLY A 161 0.82 -5.33 4.79
CA GLY A 161 2.09 -5.91 4.35
C GLY A 161 1.98 -6.66 3.05
N GLY A 162 2.98 -7.47 2.75
CA GLY A 162 3.02 -8.32 1.55
C GLY A 162 2.03 -9.48 1.59
N ALA A 163 1.90 -10.16 0.45
CA ALA A 163 0.95 -11.27 0.25
C ALA A 163 1.05 -12.36 1.34
N GLY A 164 2.29 -12.62 1.84
CA GLY A 164 2.51 -13.62 2.89
C GLY A 164 1.82 -13.27 4.21
N LEU A 165 1.94 -12.02 4.66
CA LEU A 165 1.25 -11.54 5.88
C LEU A 165 -0.26 -11.56 5.69
N ILE A 166 -0.75 -11.06 4.56
CA ILE A 166 -2.19 -11.03 4.26
C ILE A 166 -2.76 -12.44 4.29
N ARG A 167 -2.11 -13.39 3.60
CA ARG A 167 -2.53 -14.79 3.57
C ARG A 167 -2.53 -15.40 4.98
N ALA A 168 -1.48 -15.18 5.78
CA ALA A 168 -1.42 -15.68 7.14
C ALA A 168 -2.59 -15.15 7.99
N CYS A 169 -2.94 -13.86 7.85
CA CYS A 169 -4.09 -13.29 8.55
C CYS A 169 -5.41 -13.92 8.09
N VAL A 170 -5.61 -14.13 6.78
CA VAL A 170 -6.82 -14.74 6.24
C VAL A 170 -7.01 -16.19 6.72
N GLU A 171 -5.92 -16.95 6.74
CA GLU A 171 -5.95 -18.38 7.07
C GLU A 171 -5.99 -18.66 8.59
N GLN A 172 -5.42 -17.76 9.41
CA GLN A 172 -5.18 -18.01 10.84
C GLN A 172 -5.96 -17.12 11.78
N ALA A 173 -6.48 -15.96 11.32
CA ALA A 173 -7.21 -15.08 12.22
C ALA A 173 -8.59 -15.66 12.56
N THR A 174 -8.89 -15.68 13.86
CA THR A 174 -10.22 -15.97 14.39
C THR A 174 -10.99 -14.68 14.71
N VAL A 175 -10.26 -13.56 14.92
CA VAL A 175 -10.84 -12.23 15.08
C VAL A 175 -11.25 -11.65 13.70
N PRO A 176 -12.28 -10.78 13.64
CA PRO A 176 -12.67 -10.10 12.41
C PRO A 176 -11.46 -9.40 11.74
N CYS A 177 -11.27 -9.62 10.44
CA CYS A 177 -10.12 -9.10 9.71
C CYS A 177 -10.58 -8.31 8.48
N ILE A 178 -10.09 -7.07 8.34
CA ILE A 178 -10.24 -6.27 7.12
C ILE A 178 -8.88 -6.21 6.42
N GLN A 179 -8.81 -6.80 5.26
CA GLN A 179 -7.57 -6.83 4.46
C GLN A 179 -7.72 -6.05 3.16
N THR A 180 -6.59 -5.56 2.67
CA THR A 180 -6.41 -5.11 1.29
C THR A 180 -5.57 -6.14 0.56
N GLY A 181 -5.93 -6.48 -0.68
CA GLY A 181 -5.11 -7.36 -1.52
C GLY A 181 -3.79 -6.71 -1.94
N THR A 182 -2.94 -7.49 -2.60
CA THR A 182 -1.78 -7.00 -3.34
C THR A 182 -2.23 -6.09 -4.49
N GLY A 183 -1.38 -5.18 -4.95
CA GLY A 183 -1.69 -4.25 -6.03
C GLY A 183 -1.09 -4.70 -7.35
N ILE A 184 -1.81 -5.48 -8.16
CA ILE A 184 -1.40 -5.75 -9.55
C ILE A 184 -2.09 -4.73 -10.46
N CYS A 185 -1.52 -3.52 -10.48
CA CYS A 185 -2.09 -2.39 -11.21
C CYS A 185 -1.79 -2.48 -12.70
N HIS A 186 -2.81 -2.23 -13.52
CA HIS A 186 -2.73 -2.31 -14.97
C HIS A 186 -2.90 -0.93 -15.61
N VAL A 187 -2.14 -0.67 -16.67
CA VAL A 187 -2.40 0.43 -17.60
C VAL A 187 -2.60 -0.16 -18.99
N TYR A 188 -3.71 0.20 -19.63
CA TYR A 188 -3.98 -0.15 -21.02
C TYR A 188 -3.82 1.07 -21.93
N VAL A 189 -3.02 0.92 -22.99
CA VAL A 189 -2.81 1.92 -24.03
C VAL A 189 -3.58 1.49 -25.29
N ASP A 190 -4.66 2.20 -25.57
CA ASP A 190 -5.56 1.93 -26.68
C ASP A 190 -4.99 2.37 -28.04
N GLU A 191 -5.60 1.90 -29.13
CA GLU A 191 -5.21 2.29 -30.50
C GLU A 191 -5.37 3.80 -30.77
N TYR A 192 -6.28 4.48 -30.08
CA TYR A 192 -6.53 5.92 -30.18
C TYR A 192 -5.82 6.75 -29.10
N ALA A 193 -4.97 6.14 -28.28
CA ALA A 193 -4.29 6.81 -27.19
C ALA A 193 -3.32 7.89 -27.69
N ASP A 194 -3.19 8.98 -26.94
CA ASP A 194 -2.06 9.91 -27.02
C ASP A 194 -0.81 9.21 -26.46
N LEU A 195 0.07 8.78 -27.35
CA LEU A 195 1.25 7.96 -27.00
C LEU A 195 2.26 8.70 -26.14
N ASP A 196 2.45 10.00 -26.35
CA ASP A 196 3.37 10.82 -25.53
C ASP A 196 2.84 10.99 -24.10
N LYS A 197 1.53 11.14 -23.96
CA LYS A 197 0.87 11.20 -22.66
C LYS A 197 0.90 9.83 -21.97
N ALA A 198 0.67 8.75 -22.71
CA ALA A 198 0.74 7.37 -22.19
C ALA A 198 2.12 7.06 -21.62
N VAL A 199 3.22 7.41 -22.32
CA VAL A 199 4.60 7.24 -21.81
C VAL A 199 4.79 7.99 -20.48
N LYS A 200 4.34 9.25 -20.40
CA LYS A 200 4.47 10.04 -19.15
C LYS A 200 3.70 9.43 -17.98
N ILE A 201 2.51 8.92 -18.24
CA ILE A 201 1.68 8.23 -17.24
C ILE A 201 2.41 7.00 -16.73
N ILE A 202 2.88 6.12 -17.62
CA ILE A 202 3.52 4.85 -17.25
C ILE A 202 4.86 5.08 -16.56
N VAL A 203 5.67 6.04 -17.04
CA VAL A 203 6.92 6.43 -16.36
C VAL A 203 6.62 6.87 -14.93
N ASN A 204 5.63 7.73 -14.72
CA ASN A 204 5.25 8.15 -13.37
C ASN A 204 4.70 7.01 -12.54
N ALA A 205 3.79 6.21 -13.09
CA ALA A 205 3.13 5.11 -12.38
C ALA A 205 4.12 4.02 -11.94
N LYS A 206 5.16 3.72 -12.75
CA LYS A 206 6.14 2.69 -12.41
C LYS A 206 7.33 3.21 -11.63
N THR A 207 7.77 4.46 -11.85
CA THR A 207 9.10 4.89 -11.38
C THR A 207 9.09 5.92 -10.26
N SER A 208 7.97 6.56 -9.98
CA SER A 208 7.88 7.53 -8.86
C SER A 208 8.07 6.84 -7.51
N ARG A 209 7.49 5.65 -7.33
CA ARG A 209 7.64 4.83 -6.13
C ARG A 209 7.27 3.37 -6.42
N PRO A 210 8.19 2.55 -6.95
CA PRO A 210 7.86 1.20 -7.43
C PRO A 210 7.41 0.23 -6.33
N SER A 211 7.73 0.51 -5.05
CA SER A 211 7.42 -0.37 -3.92
C SER A 211 6.05 -0.14 -3.28
N VAL A 212 5.14 0.59 -3.93
CA VAL A 212 3.78 0.82 -3.40
C VAL A 212 2.75 0.03 -4.19
N CYS A 213 1.65 -0.35 -3.53
CA CYS A 213 0.60 -1.20 -4.10
C CYS A 213 -0.17 -0.58 -5.29
N ASN A 214 -0.05 0.74 -5.51
CA ASN A 214 -0.63 1.43 -6.66
C ASN A 214 0.42 1.77 -7.75
N ALA A 215 1.64 1.25 -7.65
CA ALA A 215 2.58 1.27 -8.77
C ALA A 215 2.07 0.36 -9.89
N GLU A 216 2.34 0.72 -11.13
CA GLU A 216 1.99 -0.12 -12.27
C GLU A 216 2.83 -1.40 -12.28
N GLU A 217 2.18 -2.55 -12.48
CA GLU A 217 2.87 -3.84 -12.60
C GLU A 217 2.69 -4.45 -13.99
N VAL A 218 1.61 -4.09 -14.69
CA VAL A 218 1.30 -4.61 -16.02
C VAL A 218 0.91 -3.48 -16.97
N CYS A 219 1.58 -3.43 -18.12
CA CYS A 219 1.25 -2.56 -19.25
C CYS A 219 0.64 -3.39 -20.39
N LEU A 220 -0.59 -3.09 -20.75
CA LEU A 220 -1.27 -3.67 -21.92
C LEU A 220 -1.23 -2.67 -23.07
N VAL A 221 -0.84 -3.11 -24.26
CA VAL A 221 -0.68 -2.24 -25.43
C VAL A 221 -1.48 -2.79 -26.59
N HIS A 222 -2.35 -1.95 -27.19
CA HIS A 222 -3.08 -2.36 -28.39
C HIS A 222 -2.11 -2.63 -29.55
N SER A 223 -2.33 -3.72 -30.28
CA SER A 223 -1.46 -4.18 -31.37
C SER A 223 -1.25 -3.14 -32.49
N ALA A 224 -2.27 -2.32 -32.77
CA ALA A 224 -2.19 -1.28 -33.80
C ALA A 224 -1.16 -0.18 -33.49
N VAL A 225 -0.84 0.05 -32.23
CA VAL A 225 0.14 1.09 -31.79
C VAL A 225 1.43 0.50 -31.25
N ALA A 226 1.52 -0.82 -31.08
CA ALA A 226 2.65 -1.49 -30.42
C ALA A 226 4.00 -1.17 -31.07
N GLU A 227 4.10 -1.20 -32.40
CA GLU A 227 5.35 -0.90 -33.13
C GLU A 227 5.85 0.53 -32.90
N ARG A 228 4.94 1.48 -32.65
CA ARG A 228 5.28 2.88 -32.39
C ARG A 228 5.52 3.13 -30.91
N PHE A 229 4.66 2.58 -30.06
CA PHE A 229 4.63 2.89 -28.63
C PHE A 229 5.73 2.15 -27.85
N LEU A 230 5.96 0.87 -28.10
CA LEU A 230 6.92 0.08 -27.32
C LEU A 230 8.36 0.61 -27.39
N PRO A 231 8.88 1.07 -28.55
CA PRO A 231 10.19 1.74 -28.59
C PRO A 231 10.24 3.02 -27.75
N MET A 232 9.16 3.84 -27.73
CA MET A 232 9.08 5.05 -26.91
C MET A 232 9.08 4.69 -25.42
N LEU A 233 8.30 3.68 -25.04
CA LEU A 233 8.23 3.19 -23.67
C LEU A 233 9.59 2.67 -23.18
N ARG A 234 10.24 1.82 -23.98
CA ARG A 234 11.58 1.29 -23.65
C ARG A 234 12.62 2.40 -23.53
N LYS A 235 12.59 3.36 -24.47
CA LYS A 235 13.49 4.52 -24.38
C LYS A 235 13.34 5.25 -23.05
N ALA A 236 12.11 5.56 -22.65
CA ALA A 236 11.84 6.33 -21.43
C ALA A 236 12.12 5.54 -20.13
N LEU A 237 11.77 4.23 -20.08
CA LEU A 237 11.91 3.41 -18.87
C LEU A 237 13.30 2.78 -18.71
N VAL A 238 14.07 2.62 -19.80
CA VAL A 238 15.37 1.96 -19.75
C VAL A 238 16.49 2.92 -20.15
N GLU A 239 16.49 3.41 -21.39
CA GLU A 239 17.64 4.16 -21.95
C GLU A 239 17.83 5.53 -21.29
N ASP A 240 16.78 6.34 -21.24
CA ASP A 240 16.83 7.68 -20.64
C ASP A 240 17.15 7.61 -19.13
N ARG A 241 16.68 6.56 -18.45
CA ARG A 241 16.97 6.34 -17.03
C ARG A 241 18.44 5.97 -16.80
N ILE A 242 19.02 5.09 -17.65
CA ILE A 242 20.45 4.76 -17.60
C ILE A 242 21.26 6.02 -17.85
N ALA A 243 20.91 6.82 -18.88
CA ALA A 243 21.60 8.06 -19.19
C ALA A 243 21.55 9.09 -18.06
N ALA A 244 20.48 9.09 -17.27
CA ALA A 244 20.29 9.92 -16.07
C ALA A 244 20.92 9.34 -14.79
N GLY A 245 21.59 8.18 -14.84
CA GLY A 245 22.16 7.51 -13.66
C GLY A 245 21.10 6.93 -12.70
N GLN A 246 19.90 6.69 -13.21
CA GLN A 246 18.79 6.11 -12.46
C GLN A 246 18.68 4.60 -12.72
N PHE A 247 18.01 3.86 -11.82
CA PHE A 247 17.73 2.44 -12.04
C PHE A 247 16.81 2.24 -13.25
N PRO A 248 17.23 1.47 -14.27
CA PRO A 248 16.37 1.12 -15.40
C PRO A 248 15.24 0.19 -14.95
N VAL A 249 14.13 0.20 -15.69
CA VAL A 249 13.04 -0.75 -15.47
C VAL A 249 13.30 -2.00 -16.31
N GLU A 250 13.29 -3.19 -15.68
CA GLU A 250 13.27 -4.46 -16.39
C GLU A 250 11.90 -4.64 -17.05
N LEU A 251 11.89 -4.79 -18.38
CA LEU A 251 10.66 -5.05 -19.13
C LEU A 251 10.53 -6.56 -19.38
N ARG A 252 9.48 -7.17 -18.83
CA ARG A 252 9.10 -8.57 -19.06
C ARG A 252 8.03 -8.64 -20.13
N LEU A 253 8.42 -9.14 -21.30
CA LEU A 253 7.67 -8.99 -22.53
C LEU A 253 6.97 -10.28 -22.93
N ASP A 254 5.69 -10.18 -23.32
CA ASP A 254 5.03 -11.26 -24.04
C ASP A 254 5.67 -11.48 -25.42
N PRO A 255 5.39 -12.60 -26.12
CA PRO A 255 6.02 -12.88 -27.42
C PRO A 255 5.78 -11.81 -28.50
N ARG A 256 4.64 -11.11 -28.49
CA ARG A 256 4.33 -10.05 -29.45
C ARG A 256 5.12 -8.78 -29.14
N ALA A 257 5.21 -8.36 -27.89
CA ALA A 257 6.03 -7.22 -27.48
C ALA A 257 7.53 -7.49 -27.68
N ALA A 258 7.98 -8.72 -27.41
CA ALA A 258 9.38 -9.14 -27.63
C ALA A 258 9.80 -9.16 -29.12
N ALA A 259 8.84 -9.25 -30.04
CA ALA A 259 9.12 -9.10 -31.48
C ALA A 259 9.41 -7.64 -31.88
N VAL A 260 9.02 -6.65 -31.05
CA VAL A 260 9.16 -5.21 -31.34
C VAL A 260 10.34 -4.60 -30.60
N ILE A 261 10.54 -4.96 -29.33
CA ILE A 261 11.61 -4.40 -28.48
C ILE A 261 12.36 -5.51 -27.74
N PRO A 262 13.66 -5.33 -27.42
CA PRO A 262 14.39 -6.25 -26.56
C PRO A 262 13.96 -6.10 -25.11
N GLY A 263 13.88 -7.23 -24.37
CA GLY A 263 13.58 -7.32 -22.96
C GLY A 263 13.66 -8.76 -22.47
N THR A 264 13.32 -8.98 -21.22
CA THR A 264 13.24 -10.33 -20.62
C THR A 264 11.94 -11.01 -21.07
N PRO A 265 11.95 -12.27 -21.53
CA PRO A 265 10.70 -12.97 -21.81
C PRO A 265 9.83 -13.09 -20.56
N ALA A 266 8.54 -12.73 -20.66
CA ALA A 266 7.60 -12.88 -19.57
C ALA A 266 7.30 -14.35 -19.29
N GLY A 267 7.36 -14.73 -18.02
CA GLY A 267 6.91 -16.02 -17.52
C GLY A 267 5.38 -16.06 -17.27
N PRO A 268 4.82 -17.26 -17.06
CA PRO A 268 3.37 -17.40 -16.84
C PRO A 268 2.84 -16.62 -15.62
N ALA A 269 3.67 -16.46 -14.59
CA ALA A 269 3.28 -15.79 -13.35
C ALA A 269 3.53 -14.28 -13.36
N ASP A 270 4.18 -13.71 -14.38
CA ASP A 270 4.57 -12.30 -14.37
C ASP A 270 3.38 -11.35 -14.43
N PHE A 271 2.26 -11.77 -15.00
CA PHE A 271 1.02 -11.00 -15.05
C PHE A 271 0.18 -11.11 -13.78
N ASP A 272 0.54 -12.05 -12.87
CA ASP A 272 -0.10 -12.28 -11.57
C ASP A 272 0.83 -11.89 -10.40
N THR A 273 1.89 -11.11 -10.69
CA THR A 273 2.92 -10.77 -9.70
C THR A 273 2.92 -9.27 -9.39
N GLU A 274 2.84 -8.93 -8.10
CA GLU A 274 3.19 -7.61 -7.58
C GLU A 274 4.71 -7.58 -7.36
N PHE A 275 5.46 -6.97 -8.29
CA PHE A 275 6.93 -6.98 -8.26
C PHE A 275 7.50 -6.09 -7.15
N LEU A 276 6.83 -4.97 -6.84
CA LEU A 276 7.30 -3.97 -5.86
C LEU A 276 8.71 -3.44 -6.15
N ASP A 277 9.13 -3.48 -7.41
CA ASP A 277 10.46 -3.12 -7.87
C ASP A 277 10.39 -2.47 -9.27
N TYR A 278 11.52 -2.08 -9.82
CA TYR A 278 11.66 -1.56 -11.19
C TYR A 278 11.52 -2.69 -12.23
N ILE A 279 10.40 -3.41 -12.19
CA ILE A 279 10.02 -4.47 -13.11
C ILE A 279 8.61 -4.19 -13.62
N LEU A 280 8.38 -4.31 -14.93
CA LEU A 280 7.09 -4.09 -15.58
C LEU A 280 6.81 -5.22 -16.57
N ALA A 281 5.70 -5.94 -16.40
CA ALA A 281 5.21 -6.89 -17.39
C ALA A 281 4.49 -6.15 -18.52
N VAL A 282 4.79 -6.48 -19.77
CA VAL A 282 4.23 -5.83 -20.97
C VAL A 282 3.61 -6.88 -21.86
N LYS A 283 2.35 -6.68 -22.24
CA LYS A 283 1.61 -7.57 -23.13
C LYS A 283 0.93 -6.81 -24.24
N THR A 284 0.99 -7.33 -25.45
CA THR A 284 0.25 -6.82 -26.60
C THR A 284 -1.11 -7.49 -26.71
N VAL A 285 -2.18 -6.70 -26.84
CA VAL A 285 -3.56 -7.15 -26.98
C VAL A 285 -4.15 -6.67 -28.30
N SER A 286 -5.16 -7.37 -28.82
CA SER A 286 -5.76 -7.09 -30.12
C SER A 286 -6.99 -6.18 -30.05
N SER A 287 -7.53 -5.95 -28.86
CA SER A 287 -8.73 -5.12 -28.64
C SER A 287 -8.84 -4.68 -27.17
N ALA A 288 -9.70 -3.69 -26.95
CA ALA A 288 -10.08 -3.27 -25.60
C ALA A 288 -10.76 -4.42 -24.80
N ASP A 289 -11.56 -5.26 -25.47
CA ASP A 289 -12.20 -6.41 -24.82
C ASP A 289 -11.19 -7.45 -24.35
N GLU A 290 -10.11 -7.69 -25.12
CA GLU A 290 -9.00 -8.55 -24.69
C GLU A 290 -8.29 -7.94 -23.47
N ALA A 291 -8.07 -6.61 -23.48
CA ALA A 291 -7.47 -5.91 -22.34
C ALA A 291 -8.34 -6.01 -21.07
N ILE A 292 -9.64 -5.78 -21.20
CA ILE A 292 -10.61 -5.90 -20.09
C ILE A 292 -10.62 -7.33 -19.55
N SER A 293 -10.64 -8.33 -20.42
CA SER A 293 -10.61 -9.74 -20.04
C SER A 293 -9.31 -10.10 -19.31
N HIS A 294 -8.18 -9.57 -19.77
CA HIS A 294 -6.89 -9.76 -19.10
C HIS A 294 -6.89 -9.11 -17.72
N ILE A 295 -7.34 -7.86 -17.61
CA ILE A 295 -7.45 -7.15 -16.32
C ILE A 295 -8.35 -7.91 -15.36
N ALA A 296 -9.50 -8.42 -15.83
CA ALA A 296 -10.41 -9.20 -15.00
C ALA A 296 -9.79 -10.51 -14.49
N ALA A 297 -8.91 -11.15 -15.28
CA ALA A 297 -8.27 -12.41 -14.92
C ALA A 297 -7.05 -12.24 -14.02
N HIS A 298 -6.26 -11.19 -14.20
CA HIS A 298 -4.93 -11.02 -13.59
C HIS A 298 -4.82 -9.88 -12.58
N SER A 299 -5.73 -8.89 -12.64
CA SER A 299 -5.74 -7.78 -11.69
C SER A 299 -6.31 -8.20 -10.35
N THR A 300 -5.78 -7.61 -9.29
CA THR A 300 -6.35 -7.69 -7.93
C THR A 300 -7.48 -6.69 -7.69
N HIS A 301 -7.95 -6.01 -8.73
CA HIS A 301 -8.95 -4.92 -8.67
C HIS A 301 -8.55 -3.75 -7.77
N HIS A 302 -7.24 -3.56 -7.56
CA HIS A 302 -6.71 -2.47 -6.76
C HIS A 302 -6.76 -1.14 -7.53
N LEU A 303 -6.20 -1.13 -8.75
CA LEU A 303 -6.22 0.01 -9.67
C LEU A 303 -6.04 -0.46 -11.10
N SER A 304 -6.80 0.11 -12.03
CA SER A 304 -6.58 -0.04 -13.48
C SER A 304 -6.88 1.26 -14.19
N LEU A 305 -6.07 1.62 -15.18
CA LEU A 305 -6.23 2.80 -16.01
C LEU A 305 -6.39 2.36 -17.47
N ILE A 306 -7.43 2.83 -18.13
CA ILE A 306 -7.63 2.70 -19.57
C ILE A 306 -7.36 4.07 -20.21
N HIS A 307 -6.29 4.19 -21.00
CA HIS A 307 -5.93 5.42 -21.69
C HIS A 307 -6.42 5.37 -23.13
N ILE A 308 -7.53 6.04 -23.39
CA ILE A 308 -8.14 6.26 -24.68
C ILE A 308 -8.21 7.77 -24.87
N SER A 309 -7.76 8.32 -26.03
CA SER A 309 -8.05 9.71 -26.38
C SER A 309 -9.38 9.76 -27.15
N GLU A 310 -10.22 10.75 -26.83
CA GLU A 310 -11.40 11.07 -27.62
C GLU A 310 -11.04 11.61 -29.01
#